data_f6faa456b38a460dd80a8648090e1b57
#
_entry.id   f6faa456b38a460dd80a8648090e1b57
#
_cell.length_a   1.000
_cell.length_b   1.000
_cell.length_c   1.000
_cell.angle_alpha   90.00
_cell.angle_beta   90.00
_cell.angle_gamma   90.00
#
_symmetry.space_group_name_H-M   'P 1'
#
loop_
_entity.id
_entity.type
_entity.pdbx_description
1 polymer ?
#
loop_
_entity_poly.entity_id
_entity_poly.type
_entity_poly.pdbx_seq_one_letter_code
_entity_poly.pdbx_strand_id
1 'polypeptide(L)'
;QIGDHTSIEGRPMNWIRISDNPDQNEDEPEVLYTALHHAREGIGVQQMIFFMYHLLENYETDTLVQAIVNNTELYFVPVINPDGYVYNEMNEPNGGGMWRKNRRDNGDNIFGVDLNRNYGYMWGYDNNGSSPYPEDVTYRGPEAFSEPETQAIREFCNDHDFRIALNYHSYSNLLLYAWGYTEEPCPDDELYHTHASLLTQ
;
A
#
# COMPACT_ATOMS: atom_id res chain seq x y z
N GLN A 1 6.43 -5.35 -13.14
CA GLN A 1 5.04 -4.87 -13.24
C GLN A 1 4.10 -5.95 -12.70
N ILE A 2 3.03 -5.57 -12.04
CA ILE A 2 2.00 -6.49 -11.57
C ILE A 2 1.16 -6.91 -12.78
N GLY A 3 1.43 -8.10 -13.32
CA GLY A 3 0.80 -8.56 -14.55
C GLY A 3 0.83 -7.49 -15.65
N ASP A 4 -0.29 -7.33 -16.36
CA ASP A 4 -0.49 -6.27 -17.35
C ASP A 4 -1.25 -5.05 -16.76
N HIS A 5 -1.36 -4.97 -15.42
CA HIS A 5 -2.12 -3.91 -14.75
C HIS A 5 -1.50 -2.55 -14.89
N THR A 6 -2.34 -1.57 -15.14
CA THR A 6 -2.01 -0.16 -15.13
C THR A 6 -2.97 0.60 -14.23
N SER A 7 -2.56 1.79 -13.78
CA SER A 7 -3.46 2.74 -13.15
C SER A 7 -4.54 3.21 -14.13
N ILE A 8 -5.52 3.97 -13.66
CA ILE A 8 -6.63 4.45 -14.47
C ILE A 8 -6.21 5.33 -15.66
N GLU A 9 -5.08 6.07 -15.53
CA GLU A 9 -4.48 6.86 -16.61
C GLU A 9 -3.40 6.08 -17.39
N GLY A 10 -3.27 4.77 -17.18
CA GLY A 10 -2.43 3.88 -17.96
C GLY A 10 -0.97 3.77 -17.51
N ARG A 11 -0.62 4.18 -16.29
CA ARG A 11 0.73 4.02 -15.74
C ARG A 11 0.95 2.62 -15.19
N PRO A 12 2.11 2.00 -15.41
CA PRO A 12 2.38 0.64 -14.94
C PRO A 12 2.42 0.57 -13.41
N MET A 13 1.89 -0.53 -12.87
CA MET A 13 1.97 -0.87 -11.45
C MET A 13 3.19 -1.76 -11.24
N ASN A 14 4.24 -1.21 -10.63
CA ASN A 14 5.51 -1.91 -10.47
C ASN A 14 5.71 -2.45 -9.06
N TRP A 15 6.43 -3.58 -8.98
CA TRP A 15 6.88 -4.17 -7.73
C TRP A 15 8.35 -4.59 -7.81
N ILE A 16 8.97 -4.80 -6.66
CA ILE A 16 10.37 -5.21 -6.51
C ILE A 16 10.40 -6.36 -5.51
N ARG A 17 11.17 -7.42 -5.78
CA ARG A 17 11.48 -8.48 -4.83
C ARG A 17 12.93 -8.38 -4.38
N ILE A 18 13.17 -8.49 -3.08
CA ILE A 18 14.50 -8.64 -2.47
C ILE A 18 14.50 -9.97 -1.72
N SER A 19 15.42 -10.85 -2.10
CA SER A 19 15.70 -12.17 -1.55
C SER A 19 17.13 -12.54 -1.96
N ASP A 20 17.75 -13.53 -1.36
CA ASP A 20 19.06 -14.03 -1.76
C ASP A 20 19.02 -14.75 -3.12
N ASN A 21 17.85 -15.31 -3.50
CA ASN A 21 17.60 -15.94 -4.81
C ASN A 21 16.39 -15.32 -5.54
N PRO A 22 16.44 -14.03 -5.94
CA PRO A 22 15.26 -13.30 -6.41
C PRO A 22 14.62 -13.84 -7.69
N ASP A 23 15.29 -14.70 -8.44
CA ASP A 23 14.77 -15.35 -9.66
C ASP A 23 14.12 -16.71 -9.40
N GLN A 24 14.13 -17.20 -8.17
CA GLN A 24 13.57 -18.49 -7.77
C GLN A 24 12.48 -18.27 -6.74
N ASN A 25 11.40 -19.04 -6.83
CA ASN A 25 10.42 -19.12 -5.73
C ASN A 25 10.95 -20.19 -4.78
N GLU A 26 11.27 -19.77 -3.57
CA GLU A 26 11.68 -20.65 -2.47
C GLU A 26 10.48 -20.78 -1.52
N ASP A 27 10.37 -21.84 -0.77
CA ASP A 27 9.26 -22.05 0.18
C ASP A 27 9.54 -21.23 1.47
N GLU A 28 9.69 -19.92 1.31
CA GLU A 28 10.00 -18.96 2.35
C GLU A 28 8.81 -18.05 2.66
N PRO A 29 8.75 -17.50 3.90
CA PRO A 29 7.72 -16.53 4.24
C PRO A 29 7.78 -15.26 3.37
N GLU A 30 6.66 -14.92 2.75
CA GLU A 30 6.51 -13.70 1.95
C GLU A 30 6.05 -12.53 2.81
N VAL A 31 6.66 -11.36 2.60
CA VAL A 31 6.30 -10.10 3.28
C VAL A 31 6.02 -9.00 2.26
N LEU A 32 4.86 -8.37 2.36
CA LEU A 32 4.44 -7.30 1.46
C LEU A 32 4.62 -5.92 2.11
N TYR A 33 5.24 -5.03 1.37
CA TYR A 33 5.34 -3.62 1.70
C TYR A 33 4.66 -2.78 0.62
N THR A 34 3.72 -1.93 1.00
CA THR A 34 3.04 -1.02 0.06
C THR A 34 3.14 0.43 0.53
N ALA A 35 3.12 1.38 -0.41
CA ALA A 35 3.07 2.80 -0.09
C ALA A 35 2.24 3.57 -1.12
N LEU A 36 1.98 4.83 -0.82
CA LEU A 36 1.34 5.79 -1.73
C LEU A 36 -0.07 5.37 -2.20
N HIS A 37 -0.90 4.79 -1.33
CA HIS A 37 -2.34 4.73 -1.59
C HIS A 37 -2.93 6.13 -1.73
N HIS A 38 -2.46 7.06 -0.91
CA HIS A 38 -2.84 8.46 -0.98
C HIS A 38 -1.71 9.27 -1.61
N ALA A 39 -2.03 9.94 -2.69
CA ALA A 39 -1.06 10.61 -3.56
C ALA A 39 -0.21 11.70 -2.88
N ARG A 40 -0.70 12.30 -1.78
CA ARG A 40 0.01 13.33 -1.00
C ARG A 40 0.99 12.77 0.03
N GLU A 41 1.09 11.46 0.18
CA GLU A 41 1.85 10.78 1.23
C GLU A 41 3.21 10.25 0.73
N GLY A 42 3.91 11.04 -0.07
CA GLY A 42 5.18 10.65 -0.71
C GLY A 42 6.31 10.24 0.24
N ILE A 43 6.24 10.63 1.53
CA ILE A 43 7.28 10.24 2.52
C ILE A 43 7.30 8.72 2.75
N GLY A 44 6.17 8.02 2.61
CA GLY A 44 6.11 6.56 2.70
C GLY A 44 6.95 5.88 1.62
N VAL A 45 6.96 6.43 0.41
CA VAL A 45 7.83 5.95 -0.70
C VAL A 45 9.30 6.16 -0.35
N GLN A 46 9.67 7.32 0.19
CA GLN A 46 11.05 7.62 0.58
C GLN A 46 11.53 6.67 1.68
N GLN A 47 10.69 6.38 2.66
CA GLN A 47 10.97 5.44 3.73
C GLN A 47 11.18 4.03 3.19
N MET A 48 10.34 3.59 2.25
CA MET A 48 10.47 2.29 1.60
C MET A 48 11.75 2.18 0.78
N ILE A 49 12.09 3.20 -0.02
CA ILE A 49 13.34 3.26 -0.78
C ILE A 49 14.54 3.19 0.16
N PHE A 50 14.52 3.95 1.25
CA PHE A 50 15.58 3.89 2.26
C PHE A 50 15.74 2.48 2.83
N PHE A 51 14.64 1.80 3.15
CA PHE A 51 14.68 0.45 3.67
C PHE A 51 15.25 -0.55 2.65
N MET A 52 14.83 -0.48 1.38
CA MET A 52 15.40 -1.31 0.32
C MET A 52 16.92 -1.11 0.18
N TYR A 53 17.39 0.13 0.17
CA TYR A 53 18.83 0.42 0.14
C TYR A 53 19.55 -0.08 1.39
N HIS A 54 18.94 0.06 2.56
CA HIS A 54 19.52 -0.47 3.80
C HIS A 54 19.73 -1.98 3.74
N LEU A 55 18.77 -2.74 3.21
CA LEU A 55 18.90 -4.18 3.01
C LEU A 55 20.05 -4.51 2.05
N LEU A 56 20.10 -3.86 0.89
CA LEU A 56 21.09 -4.13 -0.15
C LEU A 56 22.52 -3.73 0.27
N GLU A 57 22.70 -2.57 0.89
CA GLU A 57 24.02 -2.05 1.28
C GLU A 57 24.62 -2.78 2.49
N ASN A 58 23.78 -3.36 3.37
CA ASN A 58 24.25 -4.01 4.59
C ASN A 58 24.20 -5.54 4.52
N TYR A 59 23.76 -6.13 3.40
CA TYR A 59 23.63 -7.57 3.26
C TYR A 59 24.91 -8.35 3.59
N GLU A 60 26.10 -7.86 3.19
CA GLU A 60 27.36 -8.57 3.45
C GLU A 60 27.95 -8.31 4.84
N THR A 61 27.45 -7.32 5.57
CA THR A 61 28.09 -6.82 6.81
C THR A 61 27.22 -6.93 8.05
N ASP A 62 25.90 -6.99 7.90
CA ASP A 62 24.95 -7.07 9.00
C ASP A 62 24.28 -8.45 9.02
N THR A 63 24.52 -9.20 10.10
CA THR A 63 24.01 -10.57 10.26
C THR A 63 22.49 -10.63 10.39
N LEU A 64 21.84 -9.57 10.88
CA LEU A 64 20.38 -9.50 10.93
C LEU A 64 19.80 -9.29 9.53
N VAL A 65 20.39 -8.37 8.75
CA VAL A 65 19.99 -8.16 7.36
C VAL A 65 20.18 -9.44 6.54
N GLN A 66 21.31 -10.12 6.69
CA GLN A 66 21.53 -11.44 6.07
C GLN A 66 20.46 -12.45 6.47
N ALA A 67 20.15 -12.54 7.75
CA ALA A 67 19.14 -13.48 8.24
C ALA A 67 17.75 -13.19 7.66
N ILE A 68 17.39 -11.92 7.52
CA ILE A 68 16.12 -11.52 6.91
C ILE A 68 16.11 -11.88 5.42
N VAL A 69 17.11 -11.44 4.65
CA VAL A 69 17.13 -11.62 3.20
C VAL A 69 17.28 -13.09 2.77
N ASN A 70 17.99 -13.91 3.60
CA ASN A 70 18.21 -15.33 3.31
C ASN A 70 17.07 -16.24 3.78
N ASN A 71 16.05 -15.74 4.42
CA ASN A 71 14.97 -16.57 4.96
C ASN A 71 13.57 -15.96 4.72
N THR A 72 13.48 -14.91 3.92
CA THR A 72 12.20 -14.28 3.57
C THR A 72 12.23 -13.66 2.18
N GLU A 73 11.12 -13.77 1.49
CA GLU A 73 10.90 -13.04 0.24
C GLU A 73 10.21 -11.70 0.52
N LEU A 74 10.92 -10.60 0.29
CA LEU A 74 10.43 -9.24 0.58
C LEU A 74 9.91 -8.60 -0.71
N TYR A 75 8.62 -8.31 -0.75
CA TYR A 75 7.94 -7.71 -1.90
C TYR A 75 7.57 -6.26 -1.62
N PHE A 76 7.93 -5.37 -2.51
CA PHE A 76 7.71 -3.93 -2.40
C PHE A 76 6.85 -3.43 -3.55
N VAL A 77 5.73 -2.77 -3.25
CA VAL A 77 4.90 -2.02 -4.20
C VAL A 77 4.94 -0.54 -3.78
N PRO A 78 5.94 0.22 -4.21
CA PRO A 78 6.21 1.54 -3.64
C PRO A 78 5.18 2.61 -4.05
N VAL A 79 4.47 2.41 -5.16
CA VAL A 79 3.57 3.42 -5.72
C VAL A 79 2.27 2.76 -6.18
N ILE A 80 1.24 2.82 -5.33
CA ILE A 80 -0.09 2.29 -5.68
C ILE A 80 -0.91 3.32 -6.45
N ASN A 81 -0.73 4.62 -6.17
CA ASN A 81 -1.47 5.71 -6.79
C ASN A 81 -0.55 6.63 -7.63
N PRO A 82 -0.03 6.14 -8.77
CA PRO A 82 0.87 6.94 -9.59
C PRO A 82 0.18 8.16 -10.23
N ASP A 83 -1.10 8.05 -10.57
CA ASP A 83 -1.85 9.10 -11.24
C ASP A 83 -2.09 10.29 -10.32
N GLY A 84 -2.52 10.03 -9.10
CA GLY A 84 -2.70 11.08 -8.11
C GLY A 84 -1.37 11.76 -7.74
N TYR A 85 -0.27 11.00 -7.71
CA TYR A 85 1.06 11.55 -7.46
C TYR A 85 1.52 12.48 -8.59
N VAL A 86 1.42 12.04 -9.84
CA VAL A 86 1.74 12.86 -11.01
C VAL A 86 0.84 14.11 -11.07
N TYR A 87 -0.44 13.99 -10.71
CA TYR A 87 -1.32 15.14 -10.61
C TYR A 87 -0.82 16.18 -9.59
N ASN A 88 -0.37 15.75 -8.41
CA ASN A 88 0.26 16.63 -7.42
C ASN A 88 1.52 17.31 -7.97
N GLU A 89 2.41 16.55 -8.60
CA GLU A 89 3.64 17.06 -9.22
C GLU A 89 3.37 18.12 -10.29
N MET A 90 2.38 17.88 -11.16
CA MET A 90 2.03 18.81 -12.24
C MET A 90 1.42 20.12 -11.73
N ASN A 91 0.63 20.06 -10.66
CA ASN A 91 -0.03 21.24 -10.11
C ASN A 91 0.81 22.01 -9.10
N GLU A 92 1.67 21.30 -8.37
CA GLU A 92 2.55 21.84 -7.32
C GLU A 92 3.99 21.37 -7.53
N PRO A 93 4.67 21.78 -8.61
CA PRO A 93 5.99 21.25 -8.99
C PRO A 93 7.10 21.55 -7.99
N ASN A 94 6.87 22.47 -7.07
CA ASN A 94 7.80 22.79 -5.97
C ASN A 94 7.47 22.02 -4.68
N GLY A 95 6.54 21.06 -4.73
CA GLY A 95 6.04 20.29 -3.59
C GLY A 95 4.83 20.92 -2.90
N GLY A 96 4.20 20.16 -2.01
CA GLY A 96 3.02 20.62 -1.25
C GLY A 96 1.67 20.23 -1.85
N GLY A 97 1.64 19.45 -2.92
CA GLY A 97 0.41 18.95 -3.51
C GLY A 97 -0.43 18.13 -2.51
N MET A 98 -1.72 18.46 -2.39
CA MET A 98 -2.61 17.91 -1.37
C MET A 98 -3.67 16.94 -1.92
N TRP A 99 -3.58 16.58 -3.19
CA TRP A 99 -4.47 15.58 -3.78
C TRP A 99 -4.25 14.21 -3.14
N ARG A 100 -5.34 13.56 -2.71
CA ARG A 100 -5.32 12.28 -1.97
C ARG A 100 -5.70 11.07 -2.83
N LYS A 101 -6.85 11.20 -3.55
CA LYS A 101 -7.52 10.11 -4.29
C LYS A 101 -6.75 9.72 -5.56
N ASN A 102 -7.18 8.67 -6.28
CA ASN A 102 -6.72 8.42 -7.65
C ASN A 102 -7.32 9.45 -8.64
N ARG A 103 -7.28 9.16 -9.94
CA ARG A 103 -7.73 10.12 -10.97
C ARG A 103 -8.95 9.64 -11.77
N ARG A 104 -9.78 8.75 -11.19
CA ARG A 104 -11.04 8.35 -11.80
C ARG A 104 -11.91 9.57 -12.11
N ASP A 105 -12.43 9.65 -13.34
CA ASP A 105 -13.45 10.62 -13.69
C ASP A 105 -14.82 10.11 -13.22
N ASN A 106 -15.47 10.84 -12.32
CA ASN A 106 -16.79 10.53 -11.79
C ASN A 106 -17.88 11.39 -12.45
N GLY A 107 -17.55 12.18 -13.49
CA GLY A 107 -18.43 13.14 -14.12
C GLY A 107 -18.49 14.49 -13.39
N ASP A 108 -19.09 15.48 -14.01
CA ASP A 108 -19.33 16.84 -13.45
C ASP A 108 -18.08 17.52 -12.87
N ASN A 109 -16.89 17.24 -13.42
CA ASN A 109 -15.57 17.66 -12.91
C ASN A 109 -15.26 17.15 -11.49
N ILE A 110 -15.87 16.05 -11.07
CA ILE A 110 -15.56 15.37 -9.80
C ILE A 110 -14.62 14.21 -10.09
N PHE A 111 -13.48 14.16 -9.40
CA PHE A 111 -12.47 13.15 -9.64
C PHE A 111 -12.09 12.35 -8.39
N GLY A 112 -11.71 11.11 -8.64
CA GLY A 112 -10.98 10.23 -7.74
C GLY A 112 -11.82 9.38 -6.81
N VAL A 113 -11.22 8.24 -6.48
CA VAL A 113 -11.64 7.29 -5.44
C VAL A 113 -10.51 7.21 -4.41
N ASP A 114 -10.85 7.13 -3.13
CA ASP A 114 -9.90 6.82 -2.08
C ASP A 114 -9.55 5.33 -2.15
N LEU A 115 -8.36 5.02 -2.67
CA LEU A 115 -7.93 3.64 -2.87
C LEU A 115 -7.92 2.84 -1.56
N ASN A 116 -7.63 3.50 -0.43
CA ASN A 116 -7.67 2.88 0.90
C ASN A 116 -9.10 2.79 1.49
N ARG A 117 -10.12 2.94 0.66
CA ARG A 117 -11.55 2.68 0.95
C ARG A 117 -12.17 1.73 -0.08
N ASN A 118 -11.40 1.30 -1.08
CA ASN A 118 -11.92 0.57 -2.23
C ASN A 118 -11.68 -0.95 -2.17
N TYR A 119 -10.98 -1.46 -1.14
CA TYR A 119 -10.78 -2.91 -0.92
C TYR A 119 -12.05 -3.61 -0.47
N GLY A 120 -12.14 -4.93 -0.70
CA GLY A 120 -13.40 -5.68 -0.66
C GLY A 120 -13.92 -6.04 0.72
N TYR A 121 -13.05 -6.33 1.71
CA TYR A 121 -13.50 -6.81 3.00
C TYR A 121 -14.32 -5.74 3.75
N MET A 122 -15.58 -6.06 4.06
CA MET A 122 -16.56 -5.15 4.68
C MET A 122 -16.71 -3.79 3.97
N TRP A 123 -16.43 -3.74 2.66
CA TRP A 123 -16.65 -2.54 1.86
C TRP A 123 -18.08 -2.05 1.97
N GLY A 124 -18.23 -0.75 2.22
CA GLY A 124 -19.57 -0.15 2.32
C GLY A 124 -20.38 -0.62 3.55
N TYR A 125 -19.73 -1.21 4.57
CA TYR A 125 -20.36 -1.64 5.80
C TYR A 125 -21.22 -0.55 6.43
N ASP A 126 -20.66 0.65 6.53
CA ASP A 126 -21.39 1.87 6.92
C ASP A 126 -20.80 3.12 6.23
N ASN A 127 -21.22 4.30 6.67
CA ASN A 127 -20.68 5.58 6.18
C ASN A 127 -19.76 6.26 7.21
N ASN A 128 -19.29 5.52 8.20
CA ASN A 128 -18.32 6.02 9.17
C ASN A 128 -16.89 5.74 8.65
N GLY A 129 -16.10 6.80 8.45
CA GLY A 129 -14.74 6.68 7.91
C GLY A 129 -14.64 6.44 6.40
N SER A 130 -15.74 6.15 5.70
CA SER A 130 -15.82 6.11 4.24
C SER A 130 -17.11 6.75 3.73
N SER A 131 -17.10 7.27 2.50
CA SER A 131 -18.23 7.98 1.92
C SER A 131 -18.74 7.31 0.64
N PRO A 132 -20.06 7.28 0.40
CA PRO A 132 -20.66 6.89 -0.88
C PRO A 132 -20.69 8.05 -1.91
N TYR A 133 -20.28 9.25 -1.54
CA TYR A 133 -20.39 10.46 -2.38
C TYR A 133 -19.06 10.79 -3.06
N PRO A 134 -19.03 10.92 -4.42
CA PRO A 134 -17.79 11.14 -5.20
C PRO A 134 -17.02 12.42 -4.84
N GLU A 135 -17.66 13.46 -4.35
CA GLU A 135 -17.07 14.72 -3.92
C GLU A 135 -16.23 14.60 -2.65
N ASP A 136 -16.48 13.59 -1.83
CA ASP A 136 -15.80 13.43 -0.57
C ASP A 136 -14.37 12.86 -0.73
N VAL A 137 -13.47 13.28 0.15
CA VAL A 137 -12.07 12.83 0.14
C VAL A 137 -11.90 11.35 0.51
N THR A 138 -12.92 10.75 1.14
CA THR A 138 -12.98 9.35 1.54
C THR A 138 -13.95 8.53 0.69
N TYR A 139 -14.24 9.00 -0.54
CA TYR A 139 -15.12 8.29 -1.47
C TYR A 139 -14.58 6.89 -1.77
N ARG A 140 -15.38 5.86 -1.48
CA ARG A 140 -15.00 4.46 -1.58
C ARG A 140 -15.13 3.82 -2.96
N GLY A 141 -15.58 4.60 -3.96
CA GLY A 141 -15.90 4.09 -5.29
C GLY A 141 -17.33 3.55 -5.40
N PRO A 142 -17.78 3.19 -6.62
CA PRO A 142 -19.11 2.65 -6.86
C PRO A 142 -19.30 1.22 -6.38
N GLU A 143 -18.22 0.45 -6.28
CA GLU A 143 -18.20 -0.93 -5.78
C GLU A 143 -16.80 -1.29 -5.25
N ALA A 144 -16.71 -2.38 -4.51
CA ALA A 144 -15.43 -2.90 -4.03
C ALA A 144 -14.53 -3.26 -5.23
N PHE A 145 -13.25 -2.88 -5.14
CA PHE A 145 -12.28 -3.08 -6.22
C PHE A 145 -12.72 -2.48 -7.57
N SER A 146 -13.45 -1.37 -7.55
CA SER A 146 -13.81 -0.65 -8.78
C SER A 146 -12.60 -0.06 -9.50
N GLU A 147 -11.49 0.15 -8.78
CA GLU A 147 -10.32 0.83 -9.30
C GLU A 147 -9.26 -0.17 -9.80
N PRO A 148 -8.65 0.06 -10.97
CA PRO A 148 -7.64 -0.85 -11.51
C PRO A 148 -6.43 -1.01 -10.58
N GLU A 149 -6.08 0.02 -9.81
CA GLU A 149 -5.00 -0.02 -8.85
C GLU A 149 -5.28 -1.02 -7.71
N THR A 150 -6.51 -1.03 -7.18
CA THR A 150 -6.89 -1.98 -6.11
C THR A 150 -7.12 -3.39 -6.64
N GLN A 151 -7.56 -3.53 -7.91
CA GLN A 151 -7.62 -4.82 -8.59
C GLN A 151 -6.24 -5.44 -8.75
N ALA A 152 -5.25 -4.63 -9.17
CA ALA A 152 -3.86 -5.08 -9.30
C ALA A 152 -3.31 -5.63 -7.97
N ILE A 153 -3.52 -4.91 -6.87
CA ILE A 153 -3.09 -5.36 -5.54
C ILE A 153 -3.84 -6.62 -5.11
N ARG A 154 -5.16 -6.71 -5.38
CA ARG A 154 -5.93 -7.92 -5.08
C ARG A 154 -5.38 -9.14 -5.81
N GLU A 155 -5.11 -9.02 -7.10
CA GLU A 155 -4.58 -10.12 -7.90
C GLU A 155 -3.16 -10.48 -7.46
N PHE A 156 -2.32 -9.50 -7.21
CA PHE A 156 -0.99 -9.70 -6.65
C PHE A 156 -1.04 -10.47 -5.32
N CYS A 157 -1.94 -10.10 -4.41
CA CYS A 157 -2.13 -10.83 -3.15
C CYS A 157 -2.72 -12.25 -3.33
N ASN A 158 -3.51 -12.48 -4.38
CA ASN A 158 -4.05 -13.81 -4.66
C ASN A 158 -3.00 -14.77 -5.25
N ASP A 159 -1.97 -14.24 -5.90
CA ASP A 159 -0.88 -15.01 -6.50
C ASP A 159 0.25 -15.32 -5.50
N HIS A 160 0.18 -14.78 -4.27
CA HIS A 160 1.16 -14.90 -3.21
C HIS A 160 0.55 -15.36 -1.88
N ASP A 161 1.38 -15.88 -0.96
CA ASP A 161 0.99 -16.26 0.41
C ASP A 161 1.65 -15.34 1.45
N PHE A 162 1.34 -14.05 1.38
CA PHE A 162 1.89 -13.05 2.29
C PHE A 162 1.55 -13.34 3.75
N ARG A 163 2.57 -13.53 4.58
CA ARG A 163 2.43 -13.73 6.02
C ARG A 163 2.26 -12.43 6.78
N ILE A 164 2.84 -11.35 6.27
CA ILE A 164 2.76 -10.00 6.83
C ILE A 164 2.59 -9.01 5.69
N ALA A 165 1.73 -8.00 5.88
CA ALA A 165 1.62 -6.86 4.99
C ALA A 165 1.74 -5.56 5.79
N LEU A 166 2.62 -4.66 5.36
CA LEU A 166 2.86 -3.35 5.95
C LEU A 166 2.54 -2.25 4.93
N ASN A 167 1.56 -1.41 5.25
CA ASN A 167 1.09 -0.35 4.37
C ASN A 167 1.53 1.01 4.93
N TYR A 168 2.44 1.68 4.23
CA TYR A 168 2.99 2.96 4.67
C TYR A 168 2.06 4.12 4.31
N HIS A 169 1.74 4.91 5.32
CA HIS A 169 0.96 6.14 5.21
C HIS A 169 1.68 7.32 5.89
N SER A 170 1.22 8.53 5.64
CA SER A 170 1.59 9.72 6.39
C SER A 170 0.39 10.69 6.45
N TYR A 171 0.35 11.55 7.44
CA TYR A 171 1.21 11.64 8.62
C TYR A 171 0.46 11.08 9.83
N SER A 172 1.13 10.68 10.82
CA SER A 172 0.75 10.46 12.24
C SER A 172 1.68 9.38 12.77
N ASN A 173 2.14 9.47 13.95
CA ASN A 173 2.99 8.45 14.54
C ASN A 173 2.11 7.32 15.11
N LEU A 174 1.44 6.58 14.22
CA LEU A 174 0.50 5.51 14.55
C LEU A 174 0.86 4.22 13.83
N LEU A 175 0.72 3.10 14.53
CA LEU A 175 0.66 1.77 13.95
C LEU A 175 -0.77 1.25 14.12
N LEU A 176 -1.46 1.01 13.00
CA LEU A 176 -2.85 0.57 12.96
C LEU A 176 -2.91 -0.85 12.42
N TYR A 177 -3.78 -1.68 12.99
CA TYR A 177 -4.07 -3.04 12.53
C TYR A 177 -5.57 -3.31 12.54
N ALA A 178 -5.98 -4.46 12.05
CA ALA A 178 -7.39 -4.84 11.88
C ALA A 178 -8.14 -4.88 13.24
N TRP A 179 -9.41 -4.48 13.27
CA TRP A 179 -10.24 -4.08 12.12
C TRP A 179 -10.29 -2.56 11.95
N GLY A 180 -10.49 -2.09 10.70
CA GLY A 180 -10.69 -0.67 10.44
C GLY A 180 -12.17 -0.23 10.37
N TYR A 181 -13.13 -1.16 10.42
CA TYR A 181 -14.57 -0.88 10.28
C TYR A 181 -15.37 -1.02 11.59
N THR A 182 -14.78 -1.56 12.65
CA THR A 182 -15.40 -1.77 13.95
C THR A 182 -14.37 -1.64 15.07
N GLU A 183 -14.83 -1.37 16.28
CA GLU A 183 -14.01 -1.37 17.50
C GLU A 183 -13.87 -2.78 18.12
N GLU A 184 -14.60 -3.77 17.59
CA GLU A 184 -14.48 -5.15 18.08
C GLU A 184 -13.10 -5.72 17.66
N PRO A 185 -12.41 -6.44 18.57
CA PRO A 185 -11.12 -7.02 18.26
C PRO A 185 -11.24 -8.08 17.16
N CYS A 186 -10.23 -8.17 16.31
CA CYS A 186 -10.14 -9.24 15.31
C CYS A 186 -9.70 -10.56 15.97
N PRO A 187 -9.86 -11.72 15.29
CA PRO A 187 -9.43 -13.02 15.84
C PRO A 187 -7.95 -13.08 16.23
N ASP A 188 -7.10 -12.31 15.55
CA ASP A 188 -5.66 -12.28 15.74
C ASP A 188 -5.18 -11.04 16.53
N ASP A 189 -6.06 -10.39 17.28
CA ASP A 189 -5.79 -9.13 18.00
C ASP A 189 -4.56 -9.23 18.93
N GLU A 190 -4.44 -10.32 19.68
CA GLU A 190 -3.30 -10.56 20.58
C GLU A 190 -1.97 -10.64 19.81
N LEU A 191 -1.97 -11.28 18.63
CA LEU A 191 -0.82 -11.36 17.74
C LEU A 191 -0.43 -9.98 17.21
N TYR A 192 -1.41 -9.22 16.70
CA TYR A 192 -1.19 -7.86 16.24
C TYR A 192 -0.67 -6.94 17.34
N HIS A 193 -1.25 -7.01 18.53
CA HIS A 193 -0.79 -6.22 19.68
C HIS A 193 0.67 -6.55 20.05
N THR A 194 1.05 -7.83 20.01
CA THR A 194 2.43 -8.26 20.27
C THR A 194 3.41 -7.68 19.25
N HIS A 195 3.11 -7.81 17.96
CA HIS A 195 3.95 -7.26 16.89
C HIS A 195 4.00 -5.73 16.94
N ALA A 196 2.88 -5.06 17.14
CA ALA A 196 2.83 -3.61 17.26
C ALA A 196 3.69 -3.11 18.42
N SER A 197 3.66 -3.78 19.57
CA SER A 197 4.47 -3.43 20.73
C SER A 197 5.97 -3.58 20.47
N LEU A 198 6.39 -4.55 19.65
CA LEU A 198 7.78 -4.72 19.25
C LEU A 198 8.26 -3.66 18.26
N LEU A 199 7.37 -3.23 17.35
CA LEU A 199 7.69 -2.25 16.31
C LEU A 199 7.71 -0.80 16.83
N THR A 200 7.15 -0.53 18.02
CA THR A 200 7.02 0.83 18.60
C THR A 200 7.97 1.06 19.78
N GLN A 201 8.91 0.16 20.06
CA GLN A 201 9.99 0.32 21.02
C GLN A 201 11.18 1.02 20.38
#